data_4bc94d6f77a7c00ff41e954922dd9383
#
_entry.id   4bc94d6f77a7c00ff41e954922dd9383
#
_cell.length_a   1.000
_cell.length_b   1.000
_cell.length_c   1.000
_cell.angle_alpha   90.00
_cell.angle_beta   90.00
_cell.angle_gamma   90.00
#
_symmetry.space_group_name_H-M   'P 1'
#
loop_
_entity.id
_entity.type
_entity.pdbx_description
1 polymer ?
#
loop_
_entity_poly.entity_id
_entity_poly.type
_entity_poly.pdbx_seq_one_letter_code
_entity_poly.pdbx_strand_id
1 'polypeptide(L)'
;MQLPRIAIPEINQDINNYVNAVRAAGMEPVVISVQLEQIQQKYQQEYLDYSEFRISSYEGLLLPGGWDINPKLYGQENTDSLEIIDTLDDIQLTMLDDFVKTGKPVLGICRGYQLINIYYGGSLNQDIPTKWKHCHPVTWEDRVHASHGMPGTWLSDLYGTEFIHNSSHHQAIDVCGKNLEIISWSDDDDVPEAFQHESLPIYGVQWHPERMCLSLERSDTVSGFPIFEYFSHLCGGKPETYKREQAIHSGTQIMDEGMGL
;
A
#
# COMPACT_ATOMS: atom_id res chain seq x y z
N MET A 1 16.30 -14.16 15.56
CA MET A 1 16.48 -13.39 14.31
C MET A 1 15.88 -12.02 14.54
N GLN A 2 16.48 -10.99 14.00
CA GLN A 2 15.91 -9.64 14.05
C GLN A 2 14.71 -9.57 13.10
N LEU A 3 13.65 -8.85 13.50
CA LEU A 3 12.48 -8.64 12.64
C LEU A 3 12.83 -7.72 11.46
N PRO A 4 12.24 -7.92 10.27
CA PRO A 4 12.39 -6.97 9.17
C PRO A 4 11.88 -5.59 9.57
N ARG A 5 12.69 -4.57 9.34
CA ARG A 5 12.34 -3.18 9.66
C ARG A 5 11.68 -2.51 8.45
N ILE A 6 10.51 -1.97 8.67
CA ILE A 6 9.69 -1.35 7.60
C ILE A 6 9.64 0.16 7.82
N ALA A 7 10.14 0.92 6.86
CA ALA A 7 10.03 2.37 6.86
C ALA A 7 8.60 2.79 6.51
N ILE A 8 8.02 3.70 7.30
CA ILE A 8 6.67 4.25 7.08
C ILE A 8 6.76 5.78 7.17
N PRO A 9 6.92 6.50 6.05
CA PRO A 9 6.97 7.96 6.04
C PRO A 9 5.59 8.59 6.23
N GLU A 10 5.45 9.49 7.19
CA GLU A 10 4.21 10.21 7.45
C GLU A 10 4.46 11.66 7.89
N ILE A 11 3.45 12.52 7.73
CA ILE A 11 3.40 13.87 8.28
C ILE A 11 2.04 14.10 8.95
N ASN A 12 2.04 14.26 10.28
CA ASN A 12 0.86 14.64 11.07
C ASN A 12 -0.41 13.80 10.81
N GLN A 13 -0.26 12.51 10.51
CA GLN A 13 -1.37 11.59 10.28
C GLN A 13 -1.41 10.50 11.35
N ASP A 14 -2.61 10.02 11.67
CA ASP A 14 -2.76 8.81 12.47
C ASP A 14 -2.55 7.58 11.59
N ILE A 15 -1.38 6.95 11.76
CA ILE A 15 -1.00 5.72 11.05
C ILE A 15 -1.00 4.48 11.97
N ASN A 16 -1.65 4.54 13.12
CA ASN A 16 -1.64 3.44 14.10
C ASN A 16 -2.12 2.12 13.50
N ASN A 17 -3.11 2.14 12.59
CA ASN A 17 -3.62 0.93 11.94
C ASN A 17 -2.53 0.25 11.09
N TYR A 18 -1.74 1.02 10.32
CA TYR A 18 -0.60 0.52 9.54
C TYR A 18 0.48 -0.08 10.46
N VAL A 19 0.85 0.67 11.51
CA VAL A 19 1.84 0.25 12.52
C VAL A 19 1.42 -1.06 13.18
N ASN A 20 0.16 -1.19 13.55
CA ASN A 20 -0.36 -2.40 14.20
C ASN A 20 -0.39 -3.59 13.23
N ALA A 21 -0.80 -3.39 11.97
CA ALA A 21 -0.82 -4.43 10.96
C ALA A 21 0.60 -4.94 10.63
N VAL A 22 1.55 -4.02 10.41
CA VAL A 22 2.98 -4.34 10.18
C VAL A 22 3.55 -5.13 11.36
N ARG A 23 3.30 -4.68 12.59
CA ARG A 23 3.79 -5.37 13.80
C ARG A 23 3.18 -6.76 13.95
N ALA A 24 1.87 -6.90 13.74
CA ALA A 24 1.17 -8.18 13.83
C ALA A 24 1.67 -9.17 12.76
N ALA A 25 2.05 -8.70 11.58
CA ALA A 25 2.65 -9.53 10.52
C ALA A 25 4.13 -9.90 10.78
N GLY A 26 4.66 -9.65 11.98
CA GLY A 26 6.01 -10.06 12.38
C GLY A 26 7.13 -9.17 11.84
N MET A 27 6.84 -7.89 11.60
CA MET A 27 7.80 -6.88 11.18
C MET A 27 7.95 -5.78 12.25
N GLU A 28 9.04 -5.01 12.19
CA GLU A 28 9.28 -3.84 13.03
C GLU A 28 8.89 -2.57 12.26
N PRO A 29 7.75 -1.91 12.57
CA PRO A 29 7.40 -0.65 11.94
C PRO A 29 8.29 0.48 12.47
N VAL A 30 8.90 1.23 11.57
CA VAL A 30 9.71 2.42 11.88
C VAL A 30 9.06 3.62 11.22
N VAL A 31 8.38 4.41 12.03
CA VAL A 31 7.71 5.62 11.57
C VAL A 31 8.74 6.71 11.32
N ILE A 32 8.77 7.23 10.10
CA ILE A 32 9.61 8.36 9.71
C ILE A 32 8.70 9.60 9.72
N SER A 33 8.54 10.17 10.90
CA SER A 33 7.70 11.35 11.11
C SER A 33 8.51 12.62 10.91
N VAL A 34 8.02 13.52 10.06
CA VAL A 34 8.63 14.84 9.88
C VAL A 34 7.63 15.88 10.38
N GLN A 35 7.99 16.56 11.45
CA GLN A 35 7.15 17.62 12.00
C GLN A 35 7.19 18.86 11.11
N LEU A 36 6.03 19.35 10.66
CA LEU A 36 5.89 20.54 9.80
C LEU A 36 6.63 21.78 10.35
N GLU A 37 6.68 21.93 11.67
CA GLU A 37 7.42 23.04 12.31
C GLU A 37 8.94 22.96 12.08
N GLN A 38 9.50 21.76 12.04
CA GLN A 38 10.92 21.56 11.75
C GLN A 38 11.22 21.78 10.26
N ILE A 39 10.26 21.54 9.40
CA ILE A 39 10.35 21.76 7.96
C ILE A 39 10.36 23.27 7.68
N GLN A 40 9.45 24.06 8.24
CA GLN A 40 9.40 25.51 8.05
C GLN A 40 10.69 26.21 8.47
N GLN A 41 11.38 25.71 9.49
CA GLN A 41 12.70 26.21 9.90
C GLN A 41 13.82 25.75 8.95
N LYS A 42 13.70 24.59 8.31
CA LYS A 42 14.70 24.03 7.36
C LYS A 42 14.53 24.50 5.92
N TYR A 43 13.33 24.94 5.47
CA TYR A 43 13.15 25.54 4.14
C TYR A 43 13.93 26.84 3.92
N GLN A 44 14.48 27.43 5.00
CA GLN A 44 15.50 28.52 4.89
C GLN A 44 16.93 27.98 4.69
N GLN A 45 17.14 26.65 4.76
CA GLN A 45 18.39 25.97 4.43
C GLN A 45 18.08 24.84 3.43
N GLU A 46 18.64 24.95 2.26
CA GLU A 46 18.37 24.30 0.97
C GLU A 46 18.27 22.76 0.88
N TYR A 47 18.28 21.99 1.98
CA TYR A 47 18.14 20.53 1.95
C TYR A 47 17.51 19.97 3.23
N LEU A 48 16.49 19.12 3.10
CA LEU A 48 16.06 18.22 4.16
C LEU A 48 17.22 17.28 4.47
N ASP A 49 17.73 17.35 5.69
CA ASP A 49 18.84 16.50 6.12
C ASP A 49 18.29 15.09 6.44
N TYR A 50 18.30 14.21 5.42
CA TYR A 50 18.05 12.77 5.57
C TYR A 50 19.29 12.01 6.06
N SER A 51 20.30 12.71 6.62
CA SER A 51 21.58 12.10 7.01
C SER A 51 21.44 10.93 7.99
N GLU A 52 20.34 10.84 8.72
CA GLU A 52 20.03 9.72 9.60
C GLU A 52 19.26 8.59 8.90
N PHE A 53 18.63 8.83 7.73
CA PHE A 53 17.94 7.81 6.98
C PHE A 53 18.94 6.96 6.18
N ARG A 54 19.15 5.73 6.65
CA ARG A 54 20.00 4.75 5.95
C ARG A 54 19.11 3.65 5.39
N ILE A 55 18.88 3.67 4.08
CA ILE A 55 18.10 2.63 3.40
C ILE A 55 18.57 1.20 3.71
N SER A 56 19.88 1.02 3.98
CA SER A 56 20.43 -0.26 4.40
C SER A 56 19.88 -0.79 5.72
N SER A 57 19.25 0.07 6.52
CA SER A 57 18.66 -0.28 7.82
C SER A 57 17.20 -0.76 7.73
N TYR A 58 16.64 -0.83 6.53
CA TYR A 58 15.24 -1.22 6.32
C TYR A 58 15.15 -2.33 5.29
N GLU A 59 14.25 -3.25 5.46
CA GLU A 59 13.97 -4.36 4.54
C GLU A 59 12.79 -4.07 3.60
N GLY A 60 11.95 -3.08 3.91
CA GLY A 60 10.81 -2.68 3.07
C GLY A 60 10.34 -1.27 3.36
N LEU A 61 9.56 -0.72 2.41
CA LEU A 61 8.89 0.58 2.49
C LEU A 61 7.38 0.37 2.40
N LEU A 62 6.63 0.90 3.37
CA LEU A 62 5.19 1.03 3.30
C LEU A 62 4.83 2.50 3.11
N LEU A 63 4.21 2.83 1.98
CA LEU A 63 3.66 4.14 1.70
C LEU A 63 2.18 4.14 2.11
N PRO A 64 1.80 4.87 3.17
CA PRO A 64 0.43 4.86 3.69
C PRO A 64 -0.52 5.69 2.83
N GLY A 65 -1.82 5.56 3.09
CA GLY A 65 -2.86 6.48 2.63
C GLY A 65 -2.67 7.87 3.20
N GLY A 66 -3.49 8.83 2.74
CA GLY A 66 -3.43 10.20 3.25
C GLY A 66 -3.96 11.24 2.26
N TRP A 67 -3.47 12.45 2.39
CA TRP A 67 -3.83 13.63 1.61
C TRP A 67 -3.55 13.47 0.11
N ASP A 68 -4.21 14.27 -0.74
CA ASP A 68 -4.03 14.18 -2.18
C ASP A 68 -2.62 14.62 -2.61
N ILE A 69 -2.17 14.03 -3.71
CA ILE A 69 -0.86 14.32 -4.30
C ILE A 69 -0.97 15.55 -5.19
N ASN A 70 0.07 16.40 -5.19
CA ASN A 70 0.10 17.60 -6.02
C ASN A 70 0.03 17.23 -7.51
N PRO A 71 -1.01 17.67 -8.27
CA PRO A 71 -1.18 17.36 -9.68
C PRO A 71 -0.02 17.79 -10.58
N LYS A 72 0.78 18.77 -10.17
CA LYS A 72 1.98 19.18 -10.89
C LYS A 72 3.00 18.05 -11.06
N LEU A 73 3.01 17.06 -10.15
CA LEU A 73 3.90 15.91 -10.22
C LEU A 73 3.58 14.98 -11.39
N TYR A 74 2.35 15.03 -11.90
CA TYR A 74 1.93 14.29 -13.10
C TYR A 74 1.48 15.21 -14.24
N GLY A 75 1.97 16.46 -14.23
CA GLY A 75 1.84 17.40 -15.36
C GLY A 75 0.46 18.02 -15.53
N GLN A 76 -0.36 18.06 -14.49
CA GLN A 76 -1.70 18.63 -14.51
C GLN A 76 -1.79 19.88 -13.62
N GLU A 77 -2.72 20.79 -13.95
CA GLU A 77 -3.16 21.82 -13.02
C GLU A 77 -4.09 21.21 -11.96
N ASN A 78 -4.12 21.80 -10.75
CA ASN A 78 -5.06 21.37 -9.72
C ASN A 78 -6.47 21.85 -10.08
N THR A 79 -7.39 20.91 -10.27
CA THR A 79 -8.82 21.16 -10.48
C THR A 79 -9.66 20.70 -9.29
N ASP A 80 -9.29 19.56 -8.67
CA ASP A 80 -10.13 18.90 -7.68
C ASP A 80 -9.34 18.22 -6.55
N SER A 81 -8.00 18.23 -6.59
CA SER A 81 -7.18 17.68 -5.50
C SER A 81 -7.25 18.54 -4.25
N LEU A 82 -7.40 17.89 -3.09
CA LEU A 82 -7.66 18.49 -1.78
C LEU A 82 -6.47 18.30 -0.83
N GLU A 83 -6.23 19.30 0.03
CA GLU A 83 -5.30 19.20 1.17
C GLU A 83 -3.88 18.73 0.80
N ILE A 84 -3.30 19.27 -0.27
CA ILE A 84 -1.98 18.93 -0.80
C ILE A 84 -0.89 19.33 0.20
N ILE A 85 0.06 18.41 0.45
CA ILE A 85 1.24 18.65 1.29
C ILE A 85 2.49 18.33 0.45
N ASP A 86 3.04 19.32 -0.26
CA ASP A 86 4.20 19.17 -1.15
C ASP A 86 5.39 18.47 -0.45
N THR A 87 5.63 18.79 0.82
CA THR A 87 6.72 18.17 1.59
C THR A 87 6.51 16.66 1.81
N LEU A 88 5.28 16.21 1.97
CA LEU A 88 4.99 14.78 2.07
C LEU A 88 5.26 14.08 0.74
N ASP A 89 4.86 14.73 -0.38
CA ASP A 89 5.13 14.24 -1.73
C ASP A 89 6.64 14.08 -1.94
N ASP A 90 7.44 15.12 -1.64
CA ASP A 90 8.89 15.12 -1.81
C ASP A 90 9.58 14.03 -0.98
N ILE A 91 9.20 13.88 0.28
CA ILE A 91 9.75 12.87 1.19
C ILE A 91 9.44 11.46 0.68
N GLN A 92 8.19 11.19 0.38
CA GLN A 92 7.77 9.86 -0.03
C GLN A 92 8.32 9.48 -1.40
N LEU A 93 8.41 10.43 -2.35
CA LEU A 93 9.05 10.20 -3.66
C LEU A 93 10.55 9.94 -3.52
N THR A 94 11.26 10.68 -2.66
CA THR A 94 12.69 10.46 -2.42
C THR A 94 12.92 9.09 -1.81
N MET A 95 12.15 8.70 -0.80
CA MET A 95 12.26 7.38 -0.20
C MET A 95 11.91 6.27 -1.18
N LEU A 96 10.85 6.45 -1.97
CA LEU A 96 10.47 5.49 -3.01
C LEU A 96 11.59 5.27 -4.02
N ASP A 97 12.21 6.35 -4.52
CA ASP A 97 13.33 6.29 -5.46
C ASP A 97 14.52 5.48 -4.90
N ASP A 98 14.85 5.68 -3.63
CA ASP A 98 15.90 4.93 -2.95
C ASP A 98 15.57 3.44 -2.83
N PHE A 99 14.33 3.08 -2.49
CA PHE A 99 13.90 1.68 -2.40
C PHE A 99 13.86 1.01 -3.77
N VAL A 100 13.35 1.70 -4.80
CA VAL A 100 13.35 1.21 -6.19
C VAL A 100 14.79 0.90 -6.66
N LYS A 101 15.73 1.81 -6.43
CA LYS A 101 17.16 1.62 -6.81
C LYS A 101 17.82 0.43 -6.12
N THR A 102 17.37 0.08 -4.93
CA THR A 102 17.92 -1.07 -4.17
C THR A 102 17.17 -2.37 -4.43
N GLY A 103 16.04 -2.34 -5.14
CA GLY A 103 15.20 -3.50 -5.41
C GLY A 103 14.52 -4.08 -4.16
N LYS A 104 14.38 -3.27 -3.10
CA LYS A 104 13.69 -3.69 -1.87
C LYS A 104 12.17 -3.61 -2.02
N PRO A 105 11.42 -4.44 -1.27
CA PRO A 105 9.97 -4.45 -1.33
C PRO A 105 9.33 -3.10 -0.98
N VAL A 106 8.29 -2.73 -1.75
CA VAL A 106 7.46 -1.55 -1.52
C VAL A 106 5.99 -1.95 -1.57
N LEU A 107 5.24 -1.53 -0.55
CA LEU A 107 3.78 -1.62 -0.53
C LEU A 107 3.17 -0.22 -0.49
N GLY A 108 2.38 0.14 -1.49
CA GLY A 108 1.59 1.37 -1.54
C GLY A 108 0.12 1.12 -1.19
N ILE A 109 -0.44 1.91 -0.29
CA ILE A 109 -1.85 1.82 0.11
C ILE A 109 -2.53 3.16 -0.16
N CYS A 110 -3.65 3.16 -0.89
CA CYS A 110 -4.46 4.34 -1.24
C CYS A 110 -3.60 5.45 -1.86
N ARG A 111 -3.28 6.52 -1.14
CA ARG A 111 -2.36 7.56 -1.62
C ARG A 111 -0.99 6.98 -2.03
N GLY A 112 -0.44 6.04 -1.25
CA GLY A 112 0.84 5.38 -1.58
C GLY A 112 0.78 4.59 -2.89
N TYR A 113 -0.34 3.94 -3.19
CA TYR A 113 -0.61 3.30 -4.48
C TYR A 113 -0.58 4.33 -5.62
N GLN A 114 -1.25 5.46 -5.45
CA GLN A 114 -1.28 6.54 -6.43
C GLN A 114 0.09 7.18 -6.64
N LEU A 115 0.87 7.39 -5.57
CA LEU A 115 2.21 7.97 -5.62
C LEU A 115 3.20 7.08 -6.40
N ILE A 116 3.13 5.76 -6.21
CA ILE A 116 3.92 4.81 -6.99
C ILE A 116 3.56 4.92 -8.48
N ASN A 117 2.28 5.00 -8.81
CA ASN A 117 1.85 5.20 -10.21
C ASN A 117 2.46 6.47 -10.81
N ILE A 118 2.44 7.58 -10.09
CA ILE A 118 3.02 8.86 -10.51
C ILE A 118 4.54 8.75 -10.68
N TYR A 119 5.24 8.10 -9.75
CA TYR A 119 6.69 7.88 -9.84
C TYR A 119 7.07 7.16 -11.14
N TYR A 120 6.27 6.21 -11.59
CA TYR A 120 6.46 5.51 -12.86
C TYR A 120 5.90 6.26 -14.09
N GLY A 121 5.52 7.52 -13.93
CA GLY A 121 5.08 8.41 -15.02
C GLY A 121 3.62 8.24 -15.41
N GLY A 122 2.81 7.68 -14.53
CA GLY A 122 1.36 7.64 -14.65
C GLY A 122 0.68 8.96 -14.23
N SER A 123 -0.64 9.03 -14.36
CA SER A 123 -1.47 10.15 -13.93
C SER A 123 -2.68 9.72 -13.11
N LEU A 124 -3.35 10.68 -12.49
CA LEU A 124 -4.59 10.47 -11.75
C LEU A 124 -5.75 11.25 -12.38
N ASN A 125 -6.94 10.68 -12.26
CA ASN A 125 -8.19 11.42 -12.30
C ASN A 125 -8.40 12.04 -10.91
N GLN A 126 -8.39 13.38 -10.84
CA GLN A 126 -8.41 14.12 -9.57
C GLN A 126 -9.75 14.02 -8.83
N ASP A 127 -10.85 13.68 -9.52
CA ASP A 127 -12.17 13.48 -8.92
C ASP A 127 -13.02 12.59 -9.83
N ILE A 128 -13.06 11.29 -9.55
CA ILE A 128 -13.80 10.35 -10.41
C ILE A 128 -15.32 10.62 -10.32
N PRO A 129 -16.04 10.56 -11.45
CA PRO A 129 -17.50 10.82 -11.46
C PRO A 129 -18.28 9.87 -10.54
N THR A 130 -17.76 8.69 -10.30
CA THR A 130 -18.35 7.62 -9.50
C THR A 130 -17.85 7.60 -8.05
N LYS A 131 -17.15 8.62 -7.59
CA LYS A 131 -16.54 8.69 -6.24
C LYS A 131 -17.46 8.27 -5.08
N TRP A 132 -18.77 8.49 -5.21
CA TRP A 132 -19.74 8.09 -4.19
C TRP A 132 -20.00 6.59 -4.07
N LYS A 133 -19.43 5.81 -4.98
CA LYS A 133 -19.31 4.36 -4.83
C LYS A 133 -18.09 3.99 -3.98
N HIS A 134 -17.08 4.84 -3.96
CA HIS A 134 -15.77 4.64 -3.32
C HIS A 134 -15.60 5.32 -1.98
N CYS A 135 -16.37 6.37 -1.66
CA CYS A 135 -16.36 7.03 -0.35
C CYS A 135 -17.74 7.55 0.03
N HIS A 136 -17.96 7.77 1.32
CA HIS A 136 -19.21 8.37 1.77
C HIS A 136 -19.21 9.88 1.49
N PRO A 137 -20.30 10.44 0.89
CA PRO A 137 -20.31 11.81 0.38
C PRO A 137 -20.16 12.92 1.43
N VAL A 138 -20.38 12.62 2.70
CA VAL A 138 -20.37 13.61 3.78
C VAL A 138 -19.31 13.32 4.83
N THR A 139 -19.15 12.05 5.21
CA THR A 139 -18.30 11.65 6.34
C THR A 139 -16.95 11.09 5.91
N TRP A 140 -16.79 10.80 4.61
CA TRP A 140 -15.62 10.10 4.06
C TRP A 140 -15.37 8.73 4.71
N GLU A 141 -16.40 8.17 5.35
CA GLU A 141 -16.36 6.80 5.88
C GLU A 141 -16.22 5.79 4.75
N ASP A 142 -15.63 4.67 5.07
CA ASP A 142 -15.39 3.59 4.12
C ASP A 142 -16.71 3.10 3.50
N ARG A 143 -16.73 3.01 2.18
CA ARG A 143 -17.68 2.20 1.42
C ARG A 143 -17.17 0.77 1.33
N VAL A 144 -18.01 -0.09 0.80
CA VAL A 144 -17.69 -1.48 0.50
C VAL A 144 -18.19 -1.78 -0.90
N HIS A 145 -17.34 -2.36 -1.75
CA HIS A 145 -17.72 -2.81 -3.08
C HIS A 145 -16.97 -4.08 -3.49
N ALA A 146 -17.47 -4.76 -4.51
CA ALA A 146 -16.83 -5.91 -5.12
C ALA A 146 -15.78 -5.47 -6.15
N SER A 147 -14.74 -6.27 -6.29
CA SER A 147 -13.71 -6.13 -7.31
C SER A 147 -13.35 -7.48 -7.90
N HIS A 148 -12.92 -7.46 -9.17
CA HIS A 148 -12.34 -8.62 -9.82
C HIS A 148 -10.83 -8.44 -9.99
N GLY A 149 -10.11 -9.55 -9.86
CA GLY A 149 -8.65 -9.62 -9.99
C GLY A 149 -8.20 -10.54 -11.11
N MET A 150 -7.04 -10.25 -11.68
CA MET A 150 -6.41 -11.10 -12.69
C MET A 150 -5.98 -12.44 -12.08
N PRO A 151 -6.32 -13.58 -12.70
CA PRO A 151 -5.84 -14.89 -12.28
C PRO A 151 -4.30 -14.99 -12.37
N GLY A 152 -3.68 -15.71 -11.42
CA GLY A 152 -2.23 -15.95 -11.42
C GLY A 152 -1.40 -14.77 -10.92
N THR A 153 -2.03 -13.80 -10.28
CA THR A 153 -1.38 -12.69 -9.59
C THR A 153 -1.32 -12.94 -8.08
N TRP A 154 -0.40 -12.25 -7.38
CA TRP A 154 -0.31 -12.35 -5.92
C TRP A 154 -1.64 -12.06 -5.22
N LEU A 155 -2.44 -11.15 -5.78
CA LEU A 155 -3.73 -10.77 -5.20
C LEU A 155 -4.76 -11.89 -5.36
N SER A 156 -4.80 -12.53 -6.54
CA SER A 156 -5.69 -13.69 -6.76
C SER A 156 -5.29 -14.92 -5.94
N ASP A 157 -4.02 -15.03 -5.57
CA ASP A 157 -3.55 -16.08 -4.65
C ASP A 157 -4.05 -15.84 -3.22
N LEU A 158 -4.23 -14.58 -2.82
CA LEU A 158 -4.75 -14.22 -1.48
C LEU A 158 -6.27 -14.30 -1.39
N TYR A 159 -7.00 -13.82 -2.41
CA TYR A 159 -8.44 -13.56 -2.31
C TYR A 159 -9.29 -14.26 -3.39
N GLY A 160 -8.67 -14.96 -4.34
CA GLY A 160 -9.35 -15.41 -5.54
C GLY A 160 -9.55 -14.27 -6.56
N THR A 161 -10.37 -14.52 -7.56
CA THR A 161 -10.61 -13.56 -8.65
C THR A 161 -11.80 -12.64 -8.41
N GLU A 162 -12.58 -12.87 -7.36
CA GLU A 162 -13.72 -12.04 -6.95
C GLU A 162 -13.67 -11.85 -5.45
N PHE A 163 -13.66 -10.62 -4.97
CA PHE A 163 -13.58 -10.31 -3.55
C PHE A 163 -14.22 -8.96 -3.24
N ILE A 164 -14.58 -8.75 -1.97
CA ILE A 164 -15.19 -7.52 -1.49
C ILE A 164 -14.22 -6.85 -0.53
N HIS A 165 -13.99 -5.54 -0.69
CA HIS A 165 -13.12 -4.75 0.17
C HIS A 165 -13.73 -3.39 0.52
N ASN A 166 -13.11 -2.67 1.46
CA ASN A 166 -13.47 -1.30 1.77
C ASN A 166 -12.93 -0.34 0.69
N SER A 167 -13.44 0.88 0.69
CA SER A 167 -13.01 1.93 -0.23
C SER A 167 -13.21 3.29 0.39
N SER A 168 -12.21 4.18 0.29
CA SER A 168 -12.27 5.56 0.83
C SER A 168 -11.39 6.48 -0.01
N HIS A 169 -11.78 6.70 -1.28
CA HIS A 169 -11.05 7.58 -2.19
C HIS A 169 -11.98 8.26 -3.17
N HIS A 170 -11.59 9.43 -3.67
CA HIS A 170 -12.27 10.14 -4.77
C HIS A 170 -11.40 10.28 -6.01
N GLN A 171 -10.11 9.98 -5.89
CA GLN A 171 -9.15 9.94 -6.98
C GLN A 171 -8.86 8.50 -7.39
N ALA A 172 -8.47 8.28 -8.64
CA ALA A 172 -8.07 6.99 -9.15
C ALA A 172 -6.96 7.13 -10.21
N ILE A 173 -6.26 6.04 -10.53
CA ILE A 173 -5.34 6.00 -11.66
C ILE A 173 -6.12 6.29 -12.96
N ASP A 174 -5.63 7.25 -13.75
CA ASP A 174 -6.10 7.58 -15.10
C ASP A 174 -5.19 6.91 -16.14
N VAL A 175 -3.89 7.19 -16.07
CA VAL A 175 -2.87 6.53 -16.89
C VAL A 175 -1.97 5.69 -16.00
N CYS A 176 -1.86 4.39 -16.30
CA CYS A 176 -0.97 3.50 -15.57
C CYS A 176 0.50 3.84 -15.87
N GLY A 177 1.32 3.90 -14.83
CA GLY A 177 2.76 4.13 -14.93
C GLY A 177 3.48 3.01 -15.68
N LYS A 178 4.65 3.33 -16.25
CA LYS A 178 5.46 2.35 -16.99
C LYS A 178 5.90 1.22 -16.06
N ASN A 179 5.94 -0.01 -16.59
CA ASN A 179 6.32 -1.23 -15.87
C ASN A 179 5.37 -1.61 -14.70
N LEU A 180 4.23 -0.91 -14.56
CA LEU A 180 3.16 -1.32 -13.67
C LEU A 180 2.07 -2.04 -14.47
N GLU A 181 1.54 -3.10 -13.91
CA GLU A 181 0.44 -3.88 -14.45
C GLU A 181 -0.76 -3.75 -13.50
N ILE A 182 -1.88 -3.21 -13.98
CA ILE A 182 -3.13 -3.22 -13.22
C ILE A 182 -3.63 -4.66 -13.15
N ILE A 183 -3.92 -5.14 -11.96
CA ILE A 183 -4.30 -6.53 -11.69
C ILE A 183 -5.67 -6.68 -11.02
N SER A 184 -6.32 -5.56 -10.68
CA SER A 184 -7.69 -5.58 -10.13
C SER A 184 -8.43 -4.29 -10.45
N TRP A 185 -9.75 -4.43 -10.63
CA TRP A 185 -10.67 -3.35 -10.94
C TRP A 185 -11.96 -3.49 -10.12
N SER A 186 -12.60 -2.37 -9.82
CA SER A 186 -13.96 -2.32 -9.26
C SER A 186 -14.97 -2.92 -10.25
N ASP A 187 -15.90 -3.74 -9.76
CA ASP A 187 -16.95 -4.34 -10.60
C ASP A 187 -18.01 -3.33 -11.06
N ASP A 188 -18.12 -2.21 -10.34
CA ASP A 188 -19.18 -1.23 -10.58
C ASP A 188 -18.86 -0.21 -11.68
N ASP A 189 -17.56 0.05 -11.95
CA ASP A 189 -17.14 1.16 -12.81
C ASP A 189 -15.74 1.03 -13.39
N ASP A 190 -15.14 -0.16 -13.30
CA ASP A 190 -13.81 -0.49 -13.84
C ASP A 190 -12.67 0.42 -13.33
N VAL A 191 -12.82 1.02 -12.14
CA VAL A 191 -11.75 1.79 -11.49
C VAL A 191 -10.61 0.85 -11.11
N PRO A 192 -9.33 1.19 -11.48
CA PRO A 192 -8.19 0.39 -11.09
C PRO A 192 -7.98 0.35 -9.57
N GLU A 193 -7.95 -0.84 -8.99
CA GLU A 193 -7.90 -1.06 -7.55
C GLU A 193 -6.57 -1.65 -7.05
N ALA A 194 -5.81 -2.35 -7.91
CA ALA A 194 -4.50 -2.86 -7.54
C ALA A 194 -3.57 -2.96 -8.74
N PHE A 195 -2.27 -2.84 -8.47
CA PHE A 195 -1.22 -3.14 -9.45
C PHE A 195 -0.08 -3.96 -8.84
N GLN A 196 0.73 -4.50 -9.72
CA GLN A 196 2.06 -5.01 -9.43
C GLN A 196 3.08 -4.42 -10.43
N HIS A 197 4.35 -4.34 -10.02
CA HIS A 197 5.43 -4.01 -10.95
C HIS A 197 5.89 -5.29 -11.68
N GLU A 198 6.18 -5.19 -12.96
CA GLU A 198 6.51 -6.33 -13.83
C GLU A 198 7.72 -7.17 -13.36
N SER A 199 8.65 -6.59 -12.60
CA SER A 199 9.90 -7.27 -12.22
C SER A 199 10.45 -6.94 -10.83
N LEU A 200 10.00 -5.86 -10.19
CA LEU A 200 10.43 -5.47 -8.85
C LEU A 200 9.35 -5.87 -7.82
N PRO A 201 9.73 -6.09 -6.56
CA PRO A 201 8.77 -6.42 -5.50
C PRO A 201 8.00 -5.16 -5.03
N ILE A 202 7.29 -4.52 -5.96
CA ILE A 202 6.53 -3.30 -5.75
C ILE A 202 5.05 -3.58 -6.05
N TYR A 203 4.21 -3.32 -5.08
CA TYR A 203 2.79 -3.66 -5.07
C TYR A 203 1.97 -2.49 -4.56
N GLY A 204 0.76 -2.39 -5.01
CA GLY A 204 -0.13 -1.34 -4.51
C GLY A 204 -1.59 -1.73 -4.57
N VAL A 205 -2.35 -1.23 -3.58
CA VAL A 205 -3.80 -1.38 -3.50
C VAL A 205 -4.44 -0.01 -3.22
N GLN A 206 -5.58 0.28 -3.88
CA GLN A 206 -6.28 1.54 -3.73
C GLN A 206 -7.10 1.60 -2.43
N TRP A 207 -7.56 0.45 -1.95
CA TRP A 207 -8.32 0.33 -0.70
C TRP A 207 -7.43 0.34 0.56
N HIS A 208 -8.04 0.18 1.73
CA HIS A 208 -7.41 0.29 3.04
C HIS A 208 -7.39 -1.06 3.80
N PRO A 209 -6.46 -1.98 3.50
CA PRO A 209 -6.37 -3.28 4.17
C PRO A 209 -6.11 -3.14 5.68
N GLU A 210 -5.45 -2.07 6.13
CA GLU A 210 -5.21 -1.79 7.54
C GLU A 210 -6.48 -1.48 8.33
N ARG A 211 -7.58 -1.18 7.64
CA ARG A 211 -8.92 -0.96 8.22
C ARG A 211 -9.82 -2.19 8.12
N MET A 212 -9.30 -3.31 7.63
CA MET A 212 -10.00 -4.60 7.48
C MET A 212 -9.26 -5.75 8.17
N CYS A 213 -8.48 -5.47 9.20
CA CYS A 213 -7.70 -6.50 9.88
C CYS A 213 -7.64 -6.30 11.39
N LEU A 214 -7.24 -7.33 12.11
CA LEU A 214 -7.09 -7.33 13.56
C LEU A 214 -8.41 -6.96 14.26
N SER A 215 -8.39 -5.93 15.12
CA SER A 215 -9.59 -5.43 15.80
C SER A 215 -10.58 -4.70 14.88
N LEU A 216 -10.18 -4.42 13.64
CA LEU A 216 -10.98 -3.75 12.62
C LEU A 216 -11.49 -4.72 11.54
N GLU A 217 -11.37 -6.02 11.78
CA GLU A 217 -11.97 -7.02 10.88
C GLU A 217 -13.47 -6.77 10.69
N ARG A 218 -13.91 -6.94 9.44
CA ARG A 218 -15.28 -6.73 9.00
C ARG A 218 -15.87 -8.04 8.50
N SER A 219 -17.16 -8.22 8.72
CA SER A 219 -17.89 -9.41 8.22
C SER A 219 -18.39 -9.25 6.78
N ASP A 220 -18.33 -8.04 6.22
CA ASP A 220 -18.79 -7.66 4.90
C ASP A 220 -17.66 -7.49 3.87
N THR A 221 -16.41 -7.75 4.25
CA THR A 221 -15.23 -7.70 3.38
C THR A 221 -14.32 -8.91 3.60
N VAL A 222 -13.36 -9.13 2.70
CA VAL A 222 -12.22 -10.02 2.99
C VAL A 222 -11.37 -9.45 4.12
N SER A 223 -10.57 -10.28 4.80
CA SER A 223 -9.56 -9.78 5.73
C SER A 223 -8.46 -9.03 4.98
N GLY A 224 -8.04 -7.87 5.49
CA GLY A 224 -6.90 -7.13 4.94
C GLY A 224 -5.54 -7.69 5.38
N PHE A 225 -5.50 -8.55 6.40
CA PHE A 225 -4.27 -9.01 7.01
C PHE A 225 -3.35 -9.82 6.08
N PRO A 226 -3.84 -10.68 5.17
CA PRO A 226 -3.00 -11.42 4.22
C PRO A 226 -2.07 -10.54 3.36
N ILE A 227 -2.44 -9.28 3.06
CA ILE A 227 -1.57 -8.35 2.33
C ILE A 227 -0.30 -8.04 3.14
N PHE A 228 -0.43 -7.82 4.46
CA PHE A 228 0.71 -7.55 5.33
C PHE A 228 1.57 -8.81 5.56
N GLU A 229 0.97 -9.99 5.60
CA GLU A 229 1.72 -11.25 5.65
C GLU A 229 2.51 -11.50 4.36
N TYR A 230 1.91 -11.25 3.21
CA TYR A 230 2.59 -11.31 1.92
C TYR A 230 3.77 -10.33 1.87
N PHE A 231 3.55 -9.07 2.27
CA PHE A 231 4.60 -8.07 2.34
C PHE A 231 5.71 -8.45 3.32
N SER A 232 5.37 -9.00 4.48
CA SER A 232 6.34 -9.52 5.44
C SER A 232 7.23 -10.61 4.84
N HIS A 233 6.61 -11.54 4.09
CA HIS A 233 7.36 -12.59 3.40
C HIS A 233 8.39 -12.02 2.43
N LEU A 234 8.02 -11.04 1.62
CA LEU A 234 8.92 -10.35 0.69
C LEU A 234 10.09 -9.65 1.41
N CYS A 235 9.83 -9.07 2.58
CA CYS A 235 10.84 -8.43 3.42
C CYS A 235 11.72 -9.43 4.21
N GLY A 236 11.59 -10.74 3.98
CA GLY A 236 12.34 -11.78 4.69
C GLY A 236 11.76 -12.17 6.04
N GLY A 237 10.56 -11.74 6.37
CA GLY A 237 9.78 -12.17 7.52
C GLY A 237 9.31 -13.62 7.39
N LYS A 238 8.82 -14.17 8.48
CA LYS A 238 8.28 -15.54 8.53
C LYS A 238 6.93 -15.53 9.23
N PRO A 239 5.87 -15.00 8.62
CA PRO A 239 4.54 -15.06 9.18
C PRO A 239 4.11 -16.53 9.34
N GLU A 240 3.52 -16.88 10.48
CA GLU A 240 3.18 -18.28 10.77
C GLU A 240 2.06 -18.82 9.87
N THR A 241 1.15 -17.98 9.45
CA THR A 241 -0.02 -18.31 8.63
C THR A 241 0.32 -18.55 7.15
N TYR A 242 1.20 -17.75 6.57
CA TYR A 242 1.59 -17.86 5.16
C TYR A 242 2.17 -19.25 4.80
N LYS A 243 2.78 -19.95 5.75
CA LYS A 243 3.29 -21.31 5.53
C LYS A 243 2.19 -22.38 5.43
N ARG A 244 1.02 -22.20 6.05
CA ARG A 244 -0.04 -23.20 6.02
C ARG A 244 -0.75 -23.25 4.68
N GLU A 245 -0.93 -22.13 4.02
CA GLU A 245 -1.69 -22.05 2.78
C GLU A 245 -0.86 -22.44 1.55
N GLN A 246 0.42 -22.12 1.49
CA GLN A 246 1.31 -22.63 0.42
C GLN A 246 1.47 -24.15 0.45
N ALA A 247 1.43 -24.77 1.64
CA ALA A 247 1.45 -26.23 1.75
C ALA A 247 0.18 -26.89 1.17
N ILE A 248 -0.96 -26.21 1.24
CA ILE A 248 -2.24 -26.67 0.69
C ILE A 248 -2.25 -26.52 -0.85
N HIS A 249 -1.76 -25.41 -1.38
CA HIS A 249 -1.73 -25.13 -2.84
C HIS A 249 -0.63 -25.91 -3.58
N SER A 250 0.48 -26.23 -2.91
CA SER A 250 1.60 -27.00 -3.52
C SER A 250 1.35 -28.53 -3.57
N GLY A 251 0.20 -29.02 -3.14
CA GLY A 251 -0.17 -30.44 -3.23
C GLY A 251 0.72 -31.39 -2.43
N THR A 252 1.50 -30.91 -1.48
CA THR A 252 2.28 -31.76 -0.58
C THR A 252 1.36 -32.36 0.46
N GLN A 253 0.81 -33.54 0.17
CA GLN A 253 0.19 -34.38 1.20
C GLN A 253 1.22 -34.63 2.29
N ILE A 254 1.01 -34.06 3.45
CA ILE A 254 1.66 -34.51 4.69
C ILE A 254 1.08 -35.88 4.94
N MET A 255 1.82 -36.93 4.59
CA MET A 255 1.52 -38.28 5.03
C MET A 255 1.62 -38.29 6.55
N ASP A 256 0.47 -38.42 7.16
CA ASP A 256 0.31 -38.70 8.60
C ASP A 256 0.96 -40.07 8.88
N GLU A 257 2.22 -40.08 9.31
CA GLU A 257 2.82 -41.26 9.91
C GLU A 257 2.22 -41.45 11.31
N GLY A 258 0.97 -41.88 11.30
CA GLY A 258 0.22 -42.28 12.47
C GLY A 258 0.37 -43.76 12.69
N MET A 259 0.96 -44.10 13.81
CA MET A 259 0.72 -45.29 14.63
C MET A 259 0.75 -46.66 13.93
N GLY A 260 1.71 -47.42 14.29
CA GLY A 260 1.74 -48.87 14.25
C GLY A 260 2.44 -49.44 15.47
N LEU A 261 1.62 -49.92 16.43
CA LEU A 261 1.84 -50.94 17.48
C LEU A 261 3.18 -50.94 18.21
#